data_133ba26d5518c0318208a997b493ad8d
#
_entry.id   133ba26d5518c0318208a997b493ad8d
#
_cell.length_a   1.000
_cell.length_b   1.000
_cell.length_c   1.000
_cell.angle_alpha   90.00
_cell.angle_beta   90.00
_cell.angle_gamma   90.00
#
_symmetry.space_group_name_H-M   'P 1'
#
loop_
_entity.id
_entity.type
_entity.pdbx_description
1 polymer ?
#
loop_
_entity_poly.entity_id
_entity_poly.type
_entity_poly.pdbx_seq_one_letter_code
_entity_poly.pdbx_strand_id
1 'polypeptide(L)'
;FKNILPDWNINLDIVSEPIKDNLRKLALAKVLHTYGGMLLPSSFACFTDLISIYNAGVQNNCMFVGELLNRDGAGPEDKEDFCPSTKMMGCAKDCPLMKEYINFMELINATDYTDESVFIGEESLWCLERVRENRMTLIPSEILGSRDVNGKILTLEMLLGNSYIDLDDKAVGIYIPDQDILRRTAYQWFARLSAGQALSSNTMLGKYLT
;
A
#
# COMPACT_ATOMS: atom_id res chain seq x y z
N PHE A 1 -3.52 12.32 -15.90
CA PHE A 1 -3.77 11.02 -16.56
C PHE A 1 -4.03 11.13 -18.06
N LYS A 2 -4.71 12.17 -18.53
CA LYS A 2 -5.09 12.34 -19.95
C LYS A 2 -3.94 12.16 -20.97
N ASN A 3 -2.72 12.55 -20.61
CA ASN A 3 -1.54 12.40 -21.47
C ASN A 3 -0.94 10.98 -21.46
N ILE A 4 -1.31 10.17 -20.47
CA ILE A 4 -0.78 8.81 -20.24
C ILE A 4 -1.83 7.76 -20.62
N LEU A 5 -3.10 8.08 -20.40
CA LEU A 5 -4.26 7.24 -20.70
C LEU A 5 -5.15 7.98 -21.71
N PRO A 6 -5.03 7.75 -23.02
CA PRO A 6 -5.81 8.47 -24.04
C PRO A 6 -7.33 8.38 -23.84
N ASP A 7 -7.80 7.26 -23.33
CA ASP A 7 -9.23 6.99 -23.09
C ASP A 7 -9.74 7.52 -21.74
N TRP A 8 -8.88 8.23 -20.96
CA TRP A 8 -9.26 8.80 -19.68
C TRP A 8 -9.99 10.13 -19.85
N ASN A 9 -11.31 10.12 -19.67
CA ASN A 9 -12.18 11.29 -19.86
C ASN A 9 -12.64 11.97 -18.55
N ILE A 10 -12.23 11.43 -17.38
CA ILE A 10 -12.64 11.95 -16.08
C ILE A 10 -11.74 13.12 -15.68
N ASN A 11 -12.38 14.25 -15.37
CA ASN A 11 -11.68 15.39 -14.79
C ASN A 11 -11.69 15.29 -13.27
N LEU A 12 -10.57 14.92 -12.67
CA LEU A 12 -10.44 14.74 -11.22
C LEU A 12 -10.50 16.07 -10.43
N ASP A 13 -10.33 17.21 -11.09
CA ASP A 13 -10.34 18.51 -10.40
C ASP A 13 -11.74 18.95 -9.94
N ILE A 14 -12.78 18.40 -10.59
CA ILE A 14 -14.19 18.69 -10.24
C ILE A 14 -14.82 17.63 -9.33
N VAL A 15 -14.07 16.58 -8.98
CA VAL A 15 -14.55 15.49 -8.12
C VAL A 15 -14.05 15.70 -6.71
N SER A 16 -14.93 15.54 -5.71
CA SER A 16 -14.57 15.62 -4.28
C SER A 16 -14.10 14.28 -3.72
N GLU A 17 -13.37 14.33 -2.60
CA GLU A 17 -13.07 13.13 -1.80
C GLU A 17 -14.36 12.59 -1.16
N PRO A 18 -14.47 11.27 -0.94
CA PRO A 18 -13.49 10.21 -1.21
C PRO A 18 -13.50 9.67 -2.66
N ILE A 19 -14.49 10.05 -3.48
CA ILE A 19 -14.66 9.55 -4.85
C ILE A 19 -13.41 9.83 -5.71
N LYS A 20 -12.80 10.98 -5.50
CA LYS A 20 -11.57 11.38 -6.21
C LYS A 20 -10.43 10.39 -5.99
N ASP A 21 -10.22 9.92 -4.77
CA ASP A 21 -9.18 8.94 -4.48
C ASP A 21 -9.49 7.56 -5.08
N ASN A 22 -10.74 7.16 -5.08
CA ASN A 22 -11.17 5.92 -5.72
C ASN A 22 -10.94 5.95 -7.25
N LEU A 23 -11.24 7.09 -7.88
CA LEU A 23 -10.96 7.30 -9.30
C LEU A 23 -9.46 7.40 -9.61
N ARG A 24 -8.64 7.95 -8.69
CA ARG A 24 -7.18 7.92 -8.83
C ARG A 24 -6.63 6.50 -8.80
N LYS A 25 -7.13 5.64 -7.89
CA LYS A 25 -6.77 4.22 -7.83
C LYS A 25 -7.11 3.51 -9.15
N LEU A 26 -8.32 3.75 -9.69
CA LEU A 26 -8.71 3.21 -10.99
C LEU A 26 -7.78 3.69 -12.12
N ALA A 27 -7.43 4.97 -12.15
CA ALA A 27 -6.50 5.50 -13.14
C ALA A 27 -5.12 4.84 -13.05
N LEU A 28 -4.59 4.67 -11.83
CA LEU A 28 -3.31 4.01 -11.59
C LEU A 28 -3.33 2.54 -12.00
N ALA A 29 -4.42 1.83 -11.75
CA ALA A 29 -4.60 0.45 -12.23
C ALA A 29 -4.57 0.37 -13.76
N LYS A 30 -5.23 1.32 -14.46
CA LYS A 30 -5.16 1.42 -15.94
C LYS A 30 -3.74 1.72 -16.43
N VAL A 31 -2.99 2.57 -15.73
CA VAL A 31 -1.57 2.84 -16.04
C VAL A 31 -0.74 1.56 -15.89
N LEU A 32 -0.90 0.83 -14.80
CA LEU A 32 -0.19 -0.44 -14.59
C LEU A 32 -0.55 -1.47 -15.64
N HIS A 33 -1.83 -1.60 -16.00
CA HIS A 33 -2.23 -2.53 -17.06
C HIS A 33 -1.57 -2.17 -18.40
N THR A 34 -1.53 -0.89 -18.75
CA THR A 34 -1.02 -0.41 -20.05
C THR A 34 0.50 -0.52 -20.16
N TYR A 35 1.22 -0.21 -19.09
CA TYR A 35 2.68 -0.08 -19.13
C TYR A 35 3.40 -1.16 -18.31
N GLY A 36 2.72 -1.86 -17.45
CA GLY A 36 3.34 -2.67 -16.40
C GLY A 36 3.97 -1.82 -15.31
N GLY A 37 4.64 -2.47 -14.37
CA GLY A 37 5.38 -1.80 -13.31
C GLY A 37 4.76 -1.99 -11.94
N MET A 38 5.13 -1.13 -11.01
CA MET A 38 4.75 -1.24 -9.61
C MET A 38 4.40 0.13 -9.02
N LEU A 39 3.38 0.16 -8.20
CA LEU A 39 3.03 1.28 -7.33
C LEU A 39 3.54 1.03 -5.92
N LEU A 40 3.98 2.09 -5.28
CA LEU A 40 4.35 2.13 -3.88
C LEU A 40 3.68 3.33 -3.21
N PRO A 41 3.31 3.23 -1.93
CA PRO A 41 2.91 4.41 -1.19
C PRO A 41 4.09 5.39 -1.06
N SER A 42 3.83 6.68 -1.13
CA SER A 42 4.86 7.72 -0.96
C SER A 42 5.55 7.69 0.40
N SER A 43 4.94 7.03 1.35
CA SER A 43 5.43 6.79 2.71
C SER A 43 6.19 5.47 2.88
N PHE A 44 6.62 4.83 1.79
CA PHE A 44 7.47 3.65 1.85
C PHE A 44 8.94 4.05 1.71
N ALA A 45 9.73 3.84 2.77
CA ALA A 45 11.17 4.06 2.74
C ALA A 45 11.89 2.81 2.25
N CYS A 46 12.54 2.88 1.09
CA CYS A 46 13.27 1.75 0.50
C CYS A 46 14.68 1.67 1.07
N PHE A 47 15.12 0.48 1.43
CA PHE A 47 16.50 0.17 1.86
C PHE A 47 17.34 -0.40 0.71
N THR A 48 16.68 -1.07 -0.24
CA THR A 48 17.32 -1.71 -1.39
C THR A 48 16.54 -1.44 -2.66
N ASP A 49 17.03 -1.91 -3.80
CA ASP A 49 16.26 -1.89 -5.04
C ASP A 49 15.05 -2.85 -4.97
N LEU A 50 14.02 -2.55 -5.74
CA LEU A 50 12.76 -3.30 -5.73
C LEU A 50 12.60 -4.23 -6.95
N ILE A 51 13.64 -4.38 -7.76
CA ILE A 51 13.61 -5.20 -8.98
C ILE A 51 13.34 -6.65 -8.64
N SER A 52 13.98 -7.15 -7.58
CA SER A 52 13.79 -8.52 -7.10
C SER A 52 12.34 -8.81 -6.70
N ILE A 53 11.72 -7.87 -5.98
CA ILE A 53 10.31 -7.98 -5.57
C ILE A 53 9.38 -7.93 -6.77
N TYR A 54 9.60 -6.99 -7.69
CA TYR A 54 8.81 -6.91 -8.91
C TYR A 54 8.87 -8.22 -9.70
N ASN A 55 10.08 -8.73 -9.95
CA ASN A 55 10.28 -9.96 -10.70
C ASN A 55 9.62 -11.16 -9.99
N ALA A 56 9.81 -11.31 -8.70
CA ALA A 56 9.15 -12.38 -7.92
C ALA A 56 7.62 -12.24 -7.93
N GLY A 57 7.12 -11.02 -7.84
CA GLY A 57 5.69 -10.72 -7.84
C GLY A 57 4.99 -11.08 -9.15
N VAL A 58 5.64 -10.88 -10.30
CA VAL A 58 5.06 -11.16 -11.64
C VAL A 58 5.40 -12.55 -12.19
N GLN A 59 6.30 -13.30 -11.55
CA GLN A 59 6.83 -14.56 -12.09
C GLN A 59 5.79 -15.65 -12.26
N ASN A 60 4.95 -15.88 -11.26
CA ASN A 60 3.94 -16.95 -11.25
C ASN A 60 2.55 -16.43 -11.66
N ASN A 61 2.25 -15.23 -11.26
CA ASN A 61 1.01 -14.52 -11.54
C ASN A 61 1.40 -13.16 -12.11
N CYS A 62 0.69 -12.69 -13.09
CA CYS A 62 1.03 -11.42 -13.71
C CYS A 62 0.76 -10.19 -12.83
N MET A 63 0.18 -10.38 -11.64
CA MET A 63 -0.17 -9.32 -10.68
C MET A 63 0.20 -9.72 -9.25
N PHE A 64 0.63 -8.74 -8.48
CA PHE A 64 0.90 -8.89 -7.06
C PHE A 64 0.42 -7.69 -6.24
N VAL A 65 0.23 -7.91 -4.95
CA VAL A 65 -0.07 -6.88 -3.95
C VAL A 65 0.80 -7.08 -2.73
N GLY A 66 0.99 -6.01 -1.95
CA GLY A 66 1.73 -6.05 -0.70
C GLY A 66 0.83 -6.28 0.50
N GLU A 67 1.35 -6.93 1.54
CA GLU A 67 0.74 -6.98 2.86
C GLU A 67 1.20 -5.77 3.68
N LEU A 68 0.59 -4.60 3.42
CA LEU A 68 0.87 -3.40 4.17
C LEU A 68 -0.10 -3.32 5.36
N LEU A 69 0.39 -3.68 6.52
CA LEU A 69 -0.41 -3.67 7.74
C LEU A 69 -0.38 -2.28 8.36
N ASN A 70 -1.57 -1.79 8.65
CA ASN A 70 -1.77 -0.59 9.41
C ASN A 70 -2.78 -0.91 10.53
N ARG A 71 -2.37 -0.78 11.78
CA ARG A 71 -3.27 -1.01 12.92
C ARG A 71 -3.91 0.28 13.34
N ASP A 72 -5.04 0.61 12.72
CA ASP A 72 -5.97 1.58 13.24
C ASP A 72 -7.39 1.05 13.43
N GLY A 73 -7.62 -0.18 13.15
CA GLY A 73 -8.85 -0.85 13.46
C GLY A 73 -8.56 -2.11 14.24
N ALA A 74 -9.39 -2.41 15.22
CA ALA A 74 -9.47 -3.72 15.83
C ALA A 74 -9.71 -4.77 14.73
N GLY A 75 -8.63 -5.17 14.06
CA GLY A 75 -8.61 -6.44 13.38
C GLY A 75 -8.56 -7.53 14.45
N PRO A 76 -9.15 -8.71 14.23
CA PRO A 76 -9.08 -9.80 15.17
C PRO A 76 -7.60 -10.08 15.51
N GLU A 77 -7.35 -10.45 16.76
CA GLU A 77 -6.03 -10.85 17.25
C GLU A 77 -5.51 -12.14 16.58
N ASP A 78 -6.27 -12.68 15.64
CA ASP A 78 -5.98 -13.93 14.95
C ASP A 78 -4.83 -13.72 13.97
N LYS A 79 -3.73 -14.41 14.26
CA LYS A 79 -2.46 -14.39 13.55
C LYS A 79 -2.53 -14.91 12.09
N GLU A 80 -3.70 -15.30 11.61
CA GLU A 80 -3.86 -16.00 10.33
C GLU A 80 -4.43 -15.14 9.19
N ASP A 81 -4.97 -13.97 9.49
CA ASP A 81 -5.56 -13.12 8.45
C ASP A 81 -4.52 -12.13 7.91
N PHE A 82 -3.96 -12.46 6.77
CA PHE A 82 -3.20 -11.52 5.97
C PHE A 82 -4.14 -10.49 5.31
N CYS A 83 -3.69 -9.27 5.22
CA CYS A 83 -4.47 -8.17 4.68
C CYS A 83 -3.78 -7.58 3.45
N PRO A 84 -4.15 -8.01 2.22
CA PRO A 84 -3.59 -7.44 1.01
C PRO A 84 -4.00 -5.96 0.86
N SER A 85 -3.07 -5.14 0.41
CA SER A 85 -3.27 -3.71 0.22
C SER A 85 -2.82 -3.27 -1.16
N THR A 86 -3.71 -2.67 -1.92
CA THR A 86 -3.42 -2.11 -3.24
C THR A 86 -2.62 -0.81 -3.19
N LYS A 87 -2.32 -0.27 -2.00
CA LYS A 87 -1.34 0.80 -1.83
C LYS A 87 0.03 0.39 -2.37
N MET A 88 0.36 -0.91 -2.28
CA MET A 88 1.48 -1.52 -2.97
C MET A 88 0.93 -2.60 -3.90
N MET A 89 1.02 -2.39 -5.19
CA MET A 89 0.64 -3.37 -6.19
C MET A 89 1.49 -3.23 -7.45
N GLY A 90 1.59 -4.30 -8.20
CA GLY A 90 2.27 -4.27 -9.48
C GLY A 90 1.79 -5.37 -10.40
N CYS A 91 2.08 -5.21 -11.68
CA CYS A 91 1.77 -6.23 -12.67
C CYS A 91 2.70 -6.15 -13.89
N ALA A 92 2.73 -7.23 -14.66
CA ALA A 92 3.25 -7.20 -16.01
C ALA A 92 2.31 -6.38 -16.92
N LYS A 93 2.87 -5.84 -18.00
CA LYS A 93 2.07 -5.18 -19.02
C LYS A 93 1.01 -6.14 -19.58
N ASP A 94 -0.19 -5.60 -19.88
CA ASP A 94 -1.34 -6.33 -20.43
C ASP A 94 -1.79 -7.53 -19.56
N CYS A 95 -1.55 -7.47 -18.24
CA CYS A 95 -1.93 -8.54 -17.30
C CYS A 95 -3.44 -8.74 -17.25
N PRO A 96 -3.95 -9.98 -17.56
CA PRO A 96 -5.39 -10.24 -17.55
C PRO A 96 -6.04 -10.00 -16.18
N LEU A 97 -5.36 -10.37 -15.09
CA LEU A 97 -5.88 -10.19 -13.73
C LEU A 97 -6.00 -8.69 -13.36
N MET A 98 -5.05 -7.85 -13.83
CA MET A 98 -5.17 -6.40 -13.67
C MET A 98 -6.37 -5.85 -14.46
N LYS A 99 -6.71 -6.43 -15.61
CA LYS A 99 -7.93 -6.08 -16.35
C LYS A 99 -9.20 -6.45 -15.57
N GLU A 100 -9.22 -7.62 -14.92
CA GLU A 100 -10.32 -8.00 -14.03
C GLU A 100 -10.45 -7.03 -12.86
N TYR A 101 -9.32 -6.62 -12.26
CA TYR A 101 -9.30 -5.63 -11.20
C TYR A 101 -9.84 -4.26 -11.66
N ILE A 102 -9.47 -3.80 -12.85
CA ILE A 102 -10.01 -2.57 -13.43
C ILE A 102 -11.54 -2.66 -13.59
N ASN A 103 -12.05 -3.76 -14.12
CA ASN A 103 -13.49 -3.97 -14.28
C ASN A 103 -14.22 -3.97 -12.92
N PHE A 104 -13.62 -4.60 -11.91
CA PHE A 104 -14.12 -4.58 -10.53
C PHE A 104 -14.13 -3.13 -9.99
N MET A 105 -13.05 -2.37 -10.16
CA MET A 105 -12.96 -0.98 -9.73
C MET A 105 -13.96 -0.08 -10.46
N GLU A 106 -14.21 -0.30 -11.73
CA GLU A 106 -15.24 0.42 -12.49
C GLU A 106 -16.64 0.12 -11.93
N LEU A 107 -16.91 -1.13 -11.58
CA LEU A 107 -18.19 -1.53 -10.98
C LEU A 107 -18.41 -0.88 -9.62
N ILE A 108 -17.45 -0.97 -8.70
CA ILE A 108 -17.61 -0.39 -7.37
C ILE A 108 -17.64 1.14 -7.39
N ASN A 109 -16.92 1.79 -8.33
CA ASN A 109 -17.02 3.24 -8.51
C ASN A 109 -18.35 3.68 -9.13
N ALA A 110 -19.07 2.81 -9.83
CA ALA A 110 -20.41 3.08 -10.34
C ALA A 110 -21.49 2.90 -9.26
N THR A 111 -21.14 2.28 -8.13
CA THR A 111 -22.01 2.15 -6.96
C THR A 111 -21.80 3.37 -6.06
N ASP A 112 -22.85 3.80 -5.36
CA ASP A 112 -22.79 5.00 -4.50
C ASP A 112 -22.08 4.68 -3.18
N TYR A 113 -20.76 4.46 -3.23
CA TYR A 113 -19.92 4.30 -2.06
C TYR A 113 -19.48 5.67 -1.54
N THR A 114 -20.20 6.19 -0.57
CA THR A 114 -19.83 7.41 0.16
C THR A 114 -18.91 7.12 1.36
N ASP A 115 -18.80 5.86 1.77
CA ASP A 115 -17.97 5.41 2.88
C ASP A 115 -16.66 4.79 2.35
N GLU A 116 -15.54 5.48 2.61
CA GLU A 116 -14.20 5.04 2.23
C GLU A 116 -13.83 3.67 2.83
N SER A 117 -14.29 3.40 4.06
CA SER A 117 -13.96 2.14 4.75
C SER A 117 -14.61 0.94 4.10
N VAL A 118 -15.83 1.07 3.60
CA VAL A 118 -16.53 0.01 2.85
C VAL A 118 -15.81 -0.24 1.53
N PHE A 119 -15.44 0.81 0.81
CA PHE A 119 -14.72 0.69 -0.46
C PHE A 119 -13.39 -0.04 -0.29
N ILE A 120 -12.59 0.32 0.73
CA ILE A 120 -11.31 -0.33 1.04
C ILE A 120 -11.54 -1.80 1.45
N GLY A 121 -12.60 -2.08 2.18
CA GLY A 121 -12.98 -3.44 2.57
C GLY A 121 -13.26 -4.34 1.36
N GLU A 122 -14.07 -3.88 0.41
CA GLU A 122 -14.38 -4.60 -0.81
C GLU A 122 -13.13 -4.84 -1.68
N GLU A 123 -12.26 -3.84 -1.78
CA GLU A 123 -11.01 -3.93 -2.53
C GLU A 123 -10.06 -4.96 -1.92
N SER A 124 -9.89 -4.94 -0.59
CA SER A 124 -9.05 -5.90 0.13
C SER A 124 -9.60 -7.32 0.05
N LEU A 125 -10.92 -7.49 0.14
CA LEU A 125 -11.59 -8.78 0.00
C LEU A 125 -11.41 -9.36 -1.41
N TRP A 126 -11.55 -8.53 -2.44
CA TRP A 126 -11.30 -8.94 -3.83
C TRP A 126 -9.88 -9.47 -4.02
N CYS A 127 -8.88 -8.78 -3.47
CA CYS A 127 -7.47 -9.21 -3.52
C CYS A 127 -7.26 -10.49 -2.72
N LEU A 128 -7.82 -10.58 -1.50
CA LEU A 128 -7.70 -11.73 -0.62
C LEU A 128 -8.19 -13.03 -1.29
N GLU A 129 -9.33 -12.98 -1.97
CA GLU A 129 -9.86 -14.12 -2.70
C GLU A 129 -8.90 -14.59 -3.79
N ARG A 130 -8.32 -13.66 -4.59
CA ARG A 130 -7.39 -14.01 -5.69
C ARG A 130 -6.06 -14.54 -5.17
N VAL A 131 -5.59 -14.06 -4.01
CA VAL A 131 -4.43 -14.62 -3.34
C VAL A 131 -4.72 -16.05 -2.86
N ARG A 132 -5.87 -16.30 -2.23
CA ARG A 132 -6.30 -17.65 -1.80
C ARG A 132 -6.48 -18.62 -2.96
N GLU A 133 -6.90 -18.15 -4.12
CA GLU A 133 -7.01 -18.91 -5.37
C GLU A 133 -5.66 -19.13 -6.08
N ASN A 134 -4.56 -18.63 -5.53
CA ASN A 134 -3.22 -18.62 -6.15
C ASN A 134 -3.19 -17.94 -7.54
N ARG A 135 -4.04 -16.95 -7.76
CA ARG A 135 -4.11 -16.13 -8.98
C ARG A 135 -3.36 -14.81 -8.85
N MET A 136 -3.04 -14.42 -7.63
CA MET A 136 -2.33 -13.17 -7.28
C MET A 136 -1.22 -13.48 -6.30
N THR A 137 -0.04 -12.89 -6.50
CA THR A 137 1.08 -13.01 -5.57
C THR A 137 0.91 -12.02 -4.43
N LEU A 138 1.10 -12.48 -3.18
CA LEU A 138 1.20 -11.61 -2.01
C LEU A 138 2.68 -11.42 -1.64
N ILE A 139 3.10 -10.17 -1.52
CA ILE A 139 4.40 -9.84 -0.95
C ILE A 139 4.24 -9.72 0.57
N PRO A 140 4.94 -10.56 1.37
CA PRO A 140 4.74 -10.62 2.81
C PRO A 140 5.10 -9.35 3.55
N SER A 141 4.43 -9.11 4.67
CA SER A 141 4.62 -7.95 5.54
C SER A 141 6.04 -7.84 6.13
N GLU A 142 6.71 -8.96 6.37
CA GLU A 142 8.09 -8.99 6.85
C GLU A 142 9.05 -8.39 5.81
N ILE A 143 8.84 -8.71 4.53
CA ILE A 143 9.62 -8.16 3.41
C ILE A 143 9.38 -6.65 3.25
N LEU A 144 8.16 -6.20 3.58
CA LEU A 144 7.75 -4.80 3.45
C LEU A 144 7.98 -3.98 4.73
N GLY A 145 8.58 -4.57 5.76
CA GLY A 145 8.82 -3.91 7.03
C GLY A 145 7.54 -3.40 7.69
N SER A 146 6.44 -4.15 7.58
CA SER A 146 5.20 -3.92 8.33
C SER A 146 5.09 -4.85 9.54
N ARG A 147 5.94 -5.88 9.62
CA ARG A 147 6.14 -6.76 10.80
C ARG A 147 7.61 -6.85 11.13
N ASP A 148 7.90 -7.13 12.40
CA ASP A 148 9.24 -7.50 12.85
C ASP A 148 9.53 -9.00 12.60
N VAL A 149 10.76 -9.44 12.89
CA VAL A 149 11.18 -10.85 12.74
C VAL A 149 10.35 -11.84 13.58
N ASN A 150 9.63 -11.35 14.59
CA ASN A 150 8.75 -12.16 15.44
C ASN A 150 7.31 -12.19 14.94
N GLY A 151 7.04 -11.59 13.80
CA GLY A 151 5.71 -11.47 13.22
C GLY A 151 4.82 -10.41 13.90
N LYS A 152 5.39 -9.53 14.75
CA LYS A 152 4.64 -8.47 15.40
C LYS A 152 4.47 -7.29 14.46
N ILE A 153 3.24 -6.79 14.34
CA ILE A 153 2.91 -5.62 13.52
C ILE A 153 3.64 -4.39 14.07
N LEU A 154 4.28 -3.64 13.19
CA LEU A 154 4.93 -2.38 13.53
C LEU A 154 3.89 -1.28 13.68
N THR A 155 3.79 -0.77 14.89
CA THR A 155 2.89 0.34 15.20
C THR A 155 3.63 1.69 15.10
N LEU A 156 2.86 2.78 14.96
CA LEU A 156 3.44 4.13 15.00
C LEU A 156 4.18 4.41 16.29
N GLU A 157 3.70 3.92 17.42
CA GLU A 157 4.37 4.05 18.71
C GLU A 157 5.77 3.43 18.67
N MET A 158 5.94 2.29 18.01
CA MET A 158 7.24 1.65 17.82
C MET A 158 8.13 2.48 16.89
N LEU A 159 7.60 2.91 15.75
CA LEU A 159 8.34 3.69 14.76
C LEU A 159 8.78 5.06 15.29
N LEU A 160 7.91 5.74 16.03
CA LEU A 160 8.18 7.05 16.62
C LEU A 160 8.80 6.98 18.03
N GLY A 161 8.91 5.77 18.58
CA GLY A 161 9.66 5.50 19.80
C GLY A 161 11.15 5.40 19.56
N ASN A 162 11.90 5.08 20.62
CA ASN A 162 13.36 4.92 20.58
C ASN A 162 13.82 3.47 20.82
N SER A 163 12.88 2.54 21.03
CA SER A 163 13.18 1.12 21.23
C SER A 163 13.52 0.47 19.90
N TYR A 164 14.56 -0.37 19.91
CA TYR A 164 14.99 -1.08 18.72
C TYR A 164 13.87 -1.97 18.16
N ILE A 165 13.76 -1.97 16.84
CA ILE A 165 12.87 -2.83 16.08
C ILE A 165 13.77 -3.77 15.27
N ASP A 166 13.52 -5.06 15.38
CA ASP A 166 14.26 -6.08 14.65
C ASP A 166 13.51 -6.45 13.38
N LEU A 167 13.95 -5.93 12.23
CA LEU A 167 13.38 -6.23 10.93
C LEU A 167 14.03 -7.48 10.34
N ASP A 168 13.30 -8.18 9.48
CA ASP A 168 13.86 -9.29 8.71
C ASP A 168 15.03 -8.81 7.83
N ASP A 169 16.10 -9.59 7.74
CA ASP A 169 17.27 -9.28 6.90
C ASP A 169 16.94 -9.13 5.41
N LYS A 170 15.80 -9.69 5.00
CA LYS A 170 15.26 -9.56 3.63
C LYS A 170 14.33 -8.38 3.44
N ALA A 171 14.09 -7.60 4.49
CA ALA A 171 13.23 -6.43 4.38
C ALA A 171 13.83 -5.43 3.37
N VAL A 172 13.04 -5.07 2.37
CA VAL A 172 13.46 -4.14 1.30
C VAL A 172 13.17 -2.69 1.63
N GLY A 173 12.45 -2.46 2.71
CA GLY A 173 12.05 -1.13 3.15
C GLY A 173 11.20 -1.20 4.39
N ILE A 174 10.61 -0.07 4.74
CA ILE A 174 9.68 0.07 5.85
C ILE A 174 8.47 0.88 5.42
N TYR A 175 7.28 0.35 5.69
CA TYR A 175 6.04 1.08 5.46
C TYR A 175 5.75 2.01 6.63
N ILE A 176 5.54 3.28 6.33
CA ILE A 176 5.20 4.31 7.32
C ILE A 176 3.72 4.67 7.12
N PRO A 177 2.84 4.44 8.11
CA PRO A 177 1.43 4.77 8.00
C PRO A 177 1.22 6.30 8.15
N ASP A 178 1.47 7.03 7.06
CA ASP A 178 1.45 8.49 6.97
C ASP A 178 0.09 9.09 7.34
N GLN A 179 -0.99 8.44 6.93
CA GLN A 179 -2.35 8.91 7.24
C GLN A 179 -2.62 8.97 8.75
N ASP A 180 -2.07 8.01 9.51
CA ASP A 180 -2.21 8.00 10.95
C ASP A 180 -1.39 9.09 11.62
N ILE A 181 -0.20 9.36 11.10
CA ILE A 181 0.61 10.49 11.56
C ILE A 181 -0.14 11.82 11.38
N LEU A 182 -0.83 11.98 10.25
CA LEU A 182 -1.57 13.20 9.94
C LEU A 182 -2.89 13.32 10.71
N ARG A 183 -3.61 12.22 10.93
CA ARG A 183 -4.94 12.20 11.55
C ARG A 183 -4.90 12.20 13.08
N ARG A 184 -3.87 11.59 13.70
CA ARG A 184 -3.80 11.45 15.16
C ARG A 184 -3.04 12.59 15.82
N THR A 185 -3.70 13.29 16.73
CA THR A 185 -3.12 14.39 17.48
C THR A 185 -1.82 14.01 18.18
N ALA A 186 -1.71 12.80 18.69
CA ALA A 186 -0.54 12.26 19.38
C ALA A 186 0.74 12.25 18.51
N TYR A 187 0.60 12.18 17.17
CA TYR A 187 1.73 12.08 16.24
C TYR A 187 1.94 13.32 15.38
N GLN A 188 1.08 14.33 15.48
CA GLN A 188 1.22 15.58 14.73
C GLN A 188 2.53 16.32 14.98
N TRP A 189 3.16 16.09 16.12
CA TRP A 189 4.50 16.66 16.39
C TRP A 189 5.52 16.19 15.34
N PHE A 190 5.48 14.90 14.94
CA PHE A 190 6.37 14.36 13.93
C PHE A 190 6.05 14.93 12.53
N ALA A 191 4.76 15.04 12.17
CA ALA A 191 4.32 15.63 10.91
C ALA A 191 4.76 17.10 10.72
N ARG A 192 5.09 17.82 11.82
CA ARG A 192 5.55 19.21 11.79
C ARG A 192 7.07 19.36 11.68
N LEU A 193 7.81 18.26 11.76
CA LEU A 193 9.26 18.30 11.62
C LEU A 193 9.65 18.60 10.17
N SER A 194 10.72 19.38 10.00
CA SER A 194 11.41 19.44 8.72
C SER A 194 12.10 18.10 8.43
N ALA A 195 12.47 17.85 7.18
CA ALA A 195 13.20 16.62 6.81
C ALA A 195 14.47 16.42 7.66
N GLY A 196 15.27 17.47 7.84
CA GLY A 196 16.47 17.40 8.69
C GLY A 196 16.16 17.09 10.16
N GLN A 197 15.09 17.63 10.71
CA GLN A 197 14.67 17.33 12.08
C GLN A 197 14.15 15.89 12.21
N ALA A 198 13.43 15.38 11.20
CA ALA A 198 12.95 14.00 11.19
C ALA A 198 14.13 13.02 11.15
N LEU A 199 15.13 13.25 10.28
CA LEU A 199 16.33 12.42 10.17
C LEU A 199 17.19 12.48 11.46
N SER A 200 17.27 13.62 12.12
CA SER A 200 18.04 13.77 13.37
C SER A 200 17.23 13.44 14.63
N SER A 201 15.97 13.03 14.49
CA SER A 201 15.13 12.70 15.63
C SER A 201 15.61 11.43 16.35
N ASN A 202 15.43 11.36 17.67
CA ASN A 202 15.71 10.15 18.43
C ASN A 202 14.56 9.14 18.34
N THR A 203 14.09 8.91 17.12
CA THR A 203 13.06 7.89 16.81
C THR A 203 13.68 6.74 16.05
N MET A 204 13.05 5.56 16.08
CA MET A 204 13.48 4.44 15.24
C MET A 204 13.32 4.81 13.75
N LEU A 205 12.24 5.49 13.40
CA LEU A 205 12.05 5.96 12.03
C LEU A 205 13.17 6.88 11.57
N GLY A 206 13.59 7.86 12.40
CA GLY A 206 14.75 8.72 12.08
C GLY A 206 16.01 7.91 11.82
N LYS A 207 16.26 6.86 12.61
CA LYS A 207 17.42 5.97 12.44
C LYS A 207 17.38 5.11 11.18
N TYR A 208 16.18 4.70 10.72
CA TYR A 208 16.03 3.94 9.47
C TYR A 208 16.11 4.82 8.22
N LEU A 209 15.89 6.13 8.35
CA LEU A 209 15.95 7.07 7.24
C LEU A 209 17.35 7.68 7.03
N THR A 210 18.31 7.41 7.95
CA THR A 210 19.71 7.87 7.86
C THR A 210 20.64 6.76 7.43
#